data_846a3f5334c786be08af79f87685649f
#
_entry.id   846a3f5334c786be08af79f87685649f
#
_cell.length_a   1.000
_cell.length_b   1.000
_cell.length_c   1.000
_cell.angle_alpha   90.00
_cell.angle_beta   90.00
_cell.angle_gamma   90.00
#
_symmetry.space_group_name_H-M   'P 1'
#
loop_
_entity.id
_entity.type
_entity.pdbx_description
1 polymer ?
#
loop_
_entity_poly.entity_id
_entity_poly.type
_entity_poly.pdbx_seq_one_letter_code
_entity_poly.pdbx_strand_id
1 'polypeptide(L)'
;WRDTVEQTVLAFGLALVFRTCEAEAFVIPTGSMAPTLYGRNKEMHCERCGFQIVVGASSELDKETGRLKPRSRIEGAICPNCRYPNRAMEDARVFNGDRILVNKFPYELGDPDRWDVFVFKYPEKPETNYIKRLVGLPGETLQISGGDVYRVDDQGGEQILRKRPDKQRVLQLPVYNHDYPAPALERAGWPLRWGGVSLDASDPQRPVWQDQPGWEHSDADRSYSIAADATGDLRWLRYRHFVPSVADWAAIEAGRPGHPQPQLIADFCGYNTYWGRDQGHHGEIEWSDAAFVETGSFWVGDLTLTCEVTVESIAEGAELLLELCEGAWWHRCRIDLA
;
A
#
# COMPACT_ATOMS: atom_id res chain seq x y z
N TRP A 1 56.40 1.92 -8.92
CA TRP A 1 55.70 1.17 -9.98
C TRP A 1 55.30 -0.24 -9.52
N ARG A 2 56.24 -1.01 -8.97
CA ARG A 2 56.00 -2.38 -8.50
C ARG A 2 54.96 -2.40 -7.38
N ASP A 3 55.10 -1.57 -6.36
CA ASP A 3 54.17 -1.47 -5.24
C ASP A 3 52.77 -1.05 -5.69
N THR A 4 52.67 -0.13 -6.64
CA THR A 4 51.38 0.29 -7.23
C THR A 4 50.71 -0.85 -7.98
N VAL A 5 51.45 -1.64 -8.75
CA VAL A 5 50.94 -2.81 -9.45
C VAL A 5 50.45 -3.88 -8.49
N GLU A 6 51.27 -4.19 -7.46
CA GLU A 6 50.90 -5.17 -6.41
C GLU A 6 49.63 -4.75 -5.68
N GLN A 7 49.52 -3.49 -5.25
CA GLN A 7 48.31 -2.96 -4.61
C GLN A 7 47.08 -3.02 -5.50
N THR A 8 47.27 -2.68 -6.79
CA THR A 8 46.16 -2.75 -7.76
C THR A 8 45.69 -4.19 -7.96
N VAL A 9 46.60 -5.14 -8.15
CA VAL A 9 46.26 -6.55 -8.29
C VAL A 9 45.60 -7.09 -7.03
N LEU A 10 46.06 -6.74 -5.84
CA LEU A 10 45.46 -7.14 -4.58
C LEU A 10 44.06 -6.56 -4.43
N ALA A 11 43.86 -5.28 -4.73
CA ALA A 11 42.56 -4.64 -4.69
C ALA A 11 41.56 -5.27 -5.64
N PHE A 12 41.95 -5.57 -6.89
CA PHE A 12 41.13 -6.29 -7.84
C PHE A 12 40.81 -7.73 -7.37
N GLY A 13 41.81 -8.44 -6.83
CA GLY A 13 41.64 -9.77 -6.26
C GLY A 13 40.63 -9.79 -5.10
N LEU A 14 40.75 -8.86 -4.16
CA LEU A 14 39.81 -8.69 -3.05
C LEU A 14 38.40 -8.31 -3.54
N ALA A 15 38.29 -7.39 -4.51
CA ALA A 15 37.01 -7.00 -5.08
C ALA A 15 36.32 -8.19 -5.79
N LEU A 16 37.08 -9.03 -6.51
CA LEU A 16 36.54 -10.24 -7.15
C LEU A 16 36.08 -11.27 -6.11
N VAL A 17 36.86 -11.51 -5.06
CA VAL A 17 36.49 -12.41 -3.96
C VAL A 17 35.22 -11.92 -3.26
N PHE A 18 35.18 -10.62 -2.92
CA PHE A 18 33.99 -10.00 -2.31
C PHE A 18 32.76 -10.18 -3.18
N ARG A 19 32.85 -9.83 -4.48
CA ARG A 19 31.74 -9.99 -5.43
C ARG A 19 31.28 -11.45 -5.57
N THR A 20 32.20 -12.38 -5.55
CA THR A 20 31.89 -13.79 -5.79
C THR A 20 31.27 -14.45 -4.56
N CYS A 21 31.77 -14.13 -3.37
CA CYS A 21 31.43 -14.82 -2.14
C CYS A 21 30.41 -14.08 -1.27
N GLU A 22 30.42 -12.75 -1.26
CA GLU A 22 29.66 -11.99 -0.25
C GLU A 22 28.46 -11.23 -0.81
N ALA A 23 28.62 -10.52 -1.94
CA ALA A 23 27.56 -9.65 -2.41
C ALA A 23 27.51 -9.51 -3.92
N GLU A 24 26.29 -9.44 -4.46
CA GLU A 24 26.03 -9.21 -5.88
C GLU A 24 24.98 -8.12 -6.08
N ALA A 25 25.26 -7.18 -6.99
CA ALA A 25 24.36 -6.09 -7.29
C ALA A 25 23.39 -6.49 -8.41
N PHE A 26 22.09 -6.22 -8.20
CA PHE A 26 21.04 -6.44 -9.16
C PHE A 26 20.19 -5.17 -9.35
N VAL A 27 19.54 -5.08 -10.51
CA VAL A 27 18.47 -4.13 -10.78
C VAL A 27 17.17 -4.92 -10.86
N ILE A 28 16.14 -4.48 -10.16
CA ILE A 28 14.84 -5.15 -10.14
C ILE A 28 14.09 -4.82 -11.44
N PRO A 29 13.83 -5.78 -12.34
CA PRO A 29 13.23 -5.47 -13.64
C PRO A 29 11.70 -5.33 -13.58
N THR A 30 11.03 -6.07 -12.68
CA THR A 30 9.57 -6.18 -12.62
C THR A 30 9.02 -5.86 -11.24
N GLY A 31 7.75 -5.44 -11.18
CA GLY A 31 7.10 -5.00 -9.94
C GLY A 31 6.57 -6.11 -9.04
N SER A 32 6.95 -7.38 -9.23
CA SER A 32 6.39 -8.49 -8.44
C SER A 32 6.69 -8.42 -6.94
N MET A 33 7.60 -7.54 -6.52
CA MET A 33 7.96 -7.30 -5.13
C MET A 33 7.52 -5.92 -4.61
N ALA A 34 6.76 -5.16 -5.41
CA ALA A 34 6.19 -3.90 -4.96
C ALA A 34 5.16 -4.14 -3.82
N PRO A 35 5.04 -3.21 -2.85
CA PRO A 35 5.76 -1.95 -2.73
C PRO A 35 7.14 -2.07 -2.06
N THR A 36 7.58 -3.25 -1.63
CA THR A 36 8.87 -3.44 -0.94
C THR A 36 10.06 -3.10 -1.84
N LEU A 37 10.00 -3.53 -3.10
CA LEU A 37 11.01 -3.25 -4.13
C LEU A 37 10.29 -2.99 -5.45
N TYR A 38 10.55 -1.83 -6.02
CA TYR A 38 9.97 -1.45 -7.29
C TYR A 38 10.82 -1.97 -8.46
N GLY A 39 10.15 -2.56 -9.44
CA GLY A 39 10.73 -2.76 -10.76
C GLY A 39 10.72 -1.47 -11.57
N ARG A 40 10.90 -1.57 -12.89
CA ARG A 40 10.70 -0.42 -13.76
C ARG A 40 9.33 0.17 -13.50
N ASN A 41 9.29 1.48 -13.20
CA ASN A 41 8.07 2.17 -12.82
C ASN A 41 8.03 3.58 -13.40
N LYS A 42 6.85 4.19 -13.36
CA LYS A 42 6.61 5.60 -13.64
C LYS A 42 6.05 6.28 -12.40
N GLU A 43 6.49 7.52 -12.18
CA GLU A 43 6.08 8.32 -11.03
C GLU A 43 5.57 9.68 -11.45
N MET A 44 4.46 10.10 -10.84
CA MET A 44 3.92 11.44 -10.96
C MET A 44 3.21 11.84 -9.67
N HIS A 45 2.88 13.11 -9.53
CA HIS A 45 1.99 13.58 -8.48
C HIS A 45 0.57 13.73 -9.04
N CYS A 46 -0.41 13.35 -8.23
CA CYS A 46 -1.82 13.47 -8.60
C CYS A 46 -2.19 14.94 -8.86
N GLU A 47 -2.81 15.20 -9.99
CA GLU A 47 -3.25 16.54 -10.41
C GLU A 47 -4.29 17.19 -9.47
N ARG A 48 -4.98 16.39 -8.65
CA ARG A 48 -6.07 16.82 -7.77
C ARG A 48 -5.70 16.92 -6.30
N CYS A 49 -4.92 15.99 -5.79
CA CYS A 49 -4.55 15.97 -4.38
C CYS A 49 -3.03 16.05 -4.11
N GLY A 50 -2.19 16.01 -5.16
CA GLY A 50 -0.73 16.06 -5.00
C GLY A 50 -0.08 14.78 -4.47
N PHE A 51 -0.85 13.71 -4.18
CA PHE A 51 -0.29 12.45 -3.70
C PHE A 51 0.59 11.80 -4.77
N GLN A 52 1.71 11.21 -4.36
CA GLN A 52 2.61 10.51 -5.28
C GLN A 52 1.97 9.23 -5.82
N ILE A 53 1.95 9.10 -7.13
CA ILE A 53 1.46 7.92 -7.84
C ILE A 53 2.67 7.19 -8.41
N VAL A 54 2.78 5.90 -8.11
CA VAL A 54 3.81 5.01 -8.66
C VAL A 54 3.11 3.85 -9.35
N VAL A 55 3.41 3.62 -10.62
CA VAL A 55 2.85 2.50 -11.40
C VAL A 55 3.93 1.65 -12.03
N GLY A 56 3.67 0.34 -12.11
CA GLY A 56 4.57 -0.62 -12.73
C GLY A 56 4.63 -0.43 -14.24
N ALA A 57 5.81 -0.14 -14.79
CA ALA A 57 6.03 0.14 -16.22
C ALA A 57 6.87 -0.94 -16.93
N SER A 58 7.01 -2.11 -16.32
CA SER A 58 7.77 -3.21 -16.94
C SER A 58 7.10 -3.77 -18.21
N SER A 59 5.76 -3.65 -18.31
CA SER A 59 4.99 -4.06 -19.49
C SER A 59 5.29 -3.23 -20.75
N GLU A 60 5.78 -2.00 -20.58
CA GLU A 60 6.19 -1.14 -21.69
C GLU A 60 7.42 -1.67 -22.44
N LEU A 61 8.18 -2.58 -21.82
CA LEU A 61 9.37 -3.15 -22.45
C LEU A 61 9.06 -4.51 -23.08
N ASP A 62 9.68 -4.73 -24.22
CA ASP A 62 9.79 -6.05 -24.80
C ASP A 62 10.76 -6.91 -23.98
N LYS A 63 10.33 -8.10 -23.59
CA LYS A 63 11.07 -8.97 -22.66
C LYS A 63 12.36 -9.53 -23.27
N GLU A 64 12.42 -9.68 -24.59
CA GLU A 64 13.57 -10.26 -25.27
C GLU A 64 14.60 -9.20 -25.66
N THR A 65 14.12 -8.08 -26.18
CA THR A 65 14.99 -7.02 -26.71
C THR A 65 15.28 -5.90 -25.72
N GLY A 66 14.48 -5.79 -24.65
CA GLY A 66 14.53 -4.68 -23.68
C GLY A 66 14.13 -3.32 -24.27
N ARG A 67 13.59 -3.29 -25.50
CA ARG A 67 13.19 -2.06 -26.17
C ARG A 67 11.76 -1.67 -25.77
N LEU A 68 11.49 -0.37 -25.81
CA LEU A 68 10.12 0.15 -25.62
C LEU A 68 9.22 -0.36 -26.75
N LYS A 69 8.08 -0.88 -26.37
CA LYS A 69 6.98 -1.22 -27.28
C LYS A 69 6.19 0.06 -27.57
N PRO A 70 6.14 0.55 -28.82
CA PRO A 70 5.50 1.83 -29.13
C PRO A 70 4.01 1.90 -28.79
N ARG A 71 3.34 0.73 -28.73
CA ARG A 71 1.90 0.62 -28.48
C ARG A 71 1.53 0.23 -27.04
N SER A 72 2.51 -0.02 -26.16
CA SER A 72 2.26 -0.46 -24.77
C SER A 72 2.61 0.62 -23.75
N ARG A 73 2.46 1.90 -24.14
CA ARG A 73 2.73 3.01 -23.22
C ARG A 73 1.58 3.19 -22.23
N ILE A 74 1.93 3.42 -20.98
CA ILE A 74 0.98 3.77 -19.93
C ILE A 74 0.59 5.23 -20.13
N GLU A 75 -0.69 5.48 -20.37
CA GLU A 75 -1.26 6.81 -20.62
C GLU A 75 -1.82 7.44 -19.36
N GLY A 76 -2.32 6.62 -18.43
CA GLY A 76 -2.92 7.13 -17.22
C GLY A 76 -2.91 6.14 -16.07
N ALA A 77 -3.22 6.65 -14.87
CA ALA A 77 -3.29 5.87 -13.63
C ALA A 77 -4.29 6.45 -12.64
N ILE A 78 -4.86 5.59 -11.80
CA ILE A 78 -5.77 5.99 -10.72
C ILE A 78 -4.95 6.38 -9.49
N CYS A 79 -5.21 7.55 -8.93
CA CYS A 79 -4.59 7.99 -7.69
C CYS A 79 -5.00 7.09 -6.52
N PRO A 80 -4.06 6.50 -5.75
CA PRO A 80 -4.43 5.64 -4.62
C PRO A 80 -5.12 6.40 -3.49
N ASN A 81 -4.92 7.72 -3.38
CA ASN A 81 -5.48 8.53 -2.30
C ASN A 81 -6.89 9.06 -2.61
N CYS A 82 -7.06 9.79 -3.72
CA CYS A 82 -8.33 10.41 -4.06
C CYS A 82 -9.09 9.73 -5.20
N ARG A 83 -8.54 8.67 -5.79
CA ARG A 83 -9.10 7.93 -6.94
C ARG A 83 -9.27 8.74 -8.23
N TYR A 84 -8.64 9.92 -8.32
CA TYR A 84 -8.67 10.70 -9.56
C TYR A 84 -7.95 9.96 -10.70
N PRO A 85 -8.56 9.86 -11.90
CA PRO A 85 -7.92 9.25 -13.07
C PRO A 85 -6.97 10.25 -13.74
N ASN A 86 -5.67 10.17 -13.40
CA ASN A 86 -4.64 11.03 -13.97
C ASN A 86 -4.26 10.55 -15.36
N ARG A 87 -4.30 11.44 -16.36
CA ARG A 87 -4.13 11.12 -17.79
C ARG A 87 -2.77 11.50 -18.39
N ALA A 88 -1.87 12.07 -17.58
CA ALA A 88 -0.56 12.54 -18.04
C ALA A 88 0.58 11.54 -17.71
N MET A 89 0.28 10.25 -17.57
CA MET A 89 1.28 9.23 -17.20
C MET A 89 2.23 8.90 -18.35
N GLU A 90 1.89 9.22 -19.60
CA GLU A 90 2.79 8.98 -20.74
C GLU A 90 4.11 9.73 -20.58
N ASP A 91 4.05 11.00 -20.13
CA ASP A 91 5.19 11.88 -19.93
C ASP A 91 5.80 11.79 -18.52
N ALA A 92 5.26 10.93 -17.67
CA ALA A 92 5.74 10.77 -16.30
C ALA A 92 7.18 10.25 -16.25
N ARG A 93 7.90 10.65 -15.19
CA ARG A 93 9.29 10.24 -14.97
C ARG A 93 9.39 8.73 -14.84
N VAL A 94 10.33 8.15 -15.61
CA VAL A 94 10.58 6.71 -15.62
C VAL A 94 11.80 6.37 -14.79
N PHE A 95 11.67 5.34 -13.96
CA PHE A 95 12.73 4.73 -13.18
C PHE A 95 12.95 3.29 -13.66
N ASN A 96 14.21 2.87 -13.76
CA ASN A 96 14.55 1.54 -14.28
C ASN A 96 14.45 0.40 -13.25
N GLY A 97 13.92 0.71 -12.07
CA GLY A 97 13.79 -0.20 -10.94
C GLY A 97 14.89 -0.02 -9.89
N ASP A 98 14.61 -0.58 -8.72
CA ASP A 98 15.50 -0.49 -7.56
C ASP A 98 16.81 -1.23 -7.80
N ARG A 99 17.88 -0.67 -7.28
CA ARG A 99 19.21 -1.32 -7.24
C ARG A 99 19.38 -1.93 -5.87
N ILE A 100 19.61 -3.22 -5.83
CA ILE A 100 19.81 -3.98 -4.61
C ILE A 100 21.20 -4.59 -4.57
N LEU A 101 21.71 -4.74 -3.36
CA LEU A 101 22.89 -5.54 -3.08
C LEU A 101 22.41 -6.80 -2.33
N VAL A 102 22.56 -7.95 -2.97
CA VAL A 102 22.17 -9.23 -2.40
C VAL A 102 23.33 -9.78 -1.61
N ASN A 103 23.11 -10.00 -0.31
CA ASN A 103 24.05 -10.71 0.55
C ASN A 103 23.86 -12.22 0.32
N LYS A 104 24.92 -12.92 -0.10
CA LYS A 104 24.90 -14.36 -0.39
C LYS A 104 25.18 -15.20 0.86
N PHE A 105 25.77 -14.59 1.87
CA PHE A 105 26.31 -15.30 3.04
C PHE A 105 25.26 -15.85 4.03
N PRO A 106 24.11 -15.20 4.27
CA PRO A 106 23.16 -15.65 5.29
C PRO A 106 22.69 -17.08 5.11
N TYR A 107 22.47 -17.51 3.86
CA TYR A 107 21.94 -18.86 3.57
C TYR A 107 23.03 -19.95 3.44
N GLU A 108 24.29 -19.60 3.60
CA GLU A 108 25.38 -20.55 3.84
C GLU A 108 25.45 -20.98 5.32
N LEU A 109 24.88 -20.16 6.22
CA LEU A 109 24.96 -20.36 7.67
C LEU A 109 23.61 -20.71 8.32
N GLY A 110 22.52 -20.51 7.62
CA GLY A 110 21.16 -20.73 8.13
C GLY A 110 20.13 -20.80 7.03
N ASP A 111 18.93 -21.25 7.41
CA ASP A 111 17.79 -21.32 6.51
C ASP A 111 17.08 -19.96 6.42
N PRO A 112 16.39 -19.68 5.29
CA PRO A 112 15.59 -18.47 5.16
C PRO A 112 14.35 -18.52 6.05
N ASP A 113 14.03 -17.38 6.65
CA ASP A 113 12.81 -17.20 7.43
C ASP A 113 11.60 -16.93 6.52
N ARG A 114 10.42 -17.32 7.01
CA ARG A 114 9.16 -16.94 6.35
C ARG A 114 9.06 -15.42 6.20
N TRP A 115 8.56 -14.99 5.07
CA TRP A 115 8.44 -13.59 4.63
C TRP A 115 9.76 -12.92 4.23
N ASP A 116 10.89 -13.63 4.24
CA ASP A 116 12.11 -13.09 3.66
C ASP A 116 11.99 -12.93 2.15
N VAL A 117 12.64 -11.90 1.64
CA VAL A 117 12.83 -11.68 0.22
C VAL A 117 14.18 -12.30 -0.16
N PHE A 118 14.17 -13.24 -1.08
CA PHE A 118 15.37 -13.95 -1.50
C PHE A 118 15.50 -14.02 -3.02
N VAL A 119 16.73 -14.07 -3.47
CA VAL A 119 17.08 -14.25 -4.88
C VAL A 119 17.51 -15.69 -5.10
N PHE A 120 16.96 -16.31 -6.12
CA PHE A 120 17.29 -17.69 -6.47
C PHE A 120 17.33 -17.88 -7.99
N LYS A 121 18.05 -18.92 -8.41
CA LYS A 121 18.09 -19.32 -9.81
C LYS A 121 16.83 -20.06 -10.17
N TYR A 122 16.19 -19.66 -11.28
CA TYR A 122 14.97 -20.36 -11.74
C TYR A 122 15.32 -21.77 -12.23
N PRO A 123 14.71 -22.83 -11.70
CA PRO A 123 15.12 -24.20 -11.97
C PRO A 123 15.09 -24.61 -13.45
N GLU A 124 14.11 -24.11 -14.22
CA GLU A 124 13.98 -24.42 -15.63
C GLU A 124 14.94 -23.63 -16.52
N LYS A 125 15.45 -22.48 -16.03
CA LYS A 125 16.42 -21.60 -16.72
C LYS A 125 17.40 -21.04 -15.69
N PRO A 126 18.44 -21.81 -15.30
CA PRO A 126 19.36 -21.44 -14.22
C PRO A 126 20.19 -20.17 -14.45
N GLU A 127 20.25 -19.68 -15.67
CA GLU A 127 20.84 -18.38 -16.03
C GLU A 127 19.97 -17.19 -15.60
N THR A 128 18.68 -17.43 -15.29
CA THR A 128 17.73 -16.39 -14.87
C THR A 128 17.59 -16.38 -13.35
N ASN A 129 17.86 -15.22 -12.76
CA ASN A 129 17.62 -14.99 -11.33
C ASN A 129 16.20 -14.47 -11.09
N TYR A 130 15.52 -15.05 -10.12
CA TYR A 130 14.24 -14.56 -9.62
C TYR A 130 14.38 -14.01 -8.23
N ILE A 131 13.57 -12.99 -7.93
CA ILE A 131 13.40 -12.46 -6.59
C ILE A 131 11.94 -12.64 -6.18
N LYS A 132 11.71 -13.30 -5.05
CA LYS A 132 10.37 -13.57 -4.52
C LYS A 132 10.40 -13.54 -2.99
N ARG A 133 9.22 -13.43 -2.40
CA ARG A 133 9.04 -13.55 -0.96
C ARG A 133 8.72 -14.99 -0.60
N LEU A 134 9.40 -15.49 0.42
CA LEU A 134 9.17 -16.86 0.94
C LEU A 134 7.88 -16.89 1.74
N VAL A 135 6.94 -17.71 1.31
CA VAL A 135 5.62 -17.85 1.96
C VAL A 135 5.49 -19.16 2.72
N GLY A 136 6.03 -20.26 2.17
CA GLY A 136 5.99 -21.59 2.77
C GLY A 136 7.37 -22.09 3.13
N LEU A 137 7.47 -22.84 4.22
CA LEU A 137 8.68 -23.56 4.64
C LEU A 137 8.58 -25.03 4.25
N PRO A 138 9.70 -25.77 4.19
CA PRO A 138 9.70 -27.20 3.84
C PRO A 138 8.75 -28.01 4.71
N GLY A 139 7.98 -28.90 4.07
CA GLY A 139 7.05 -29.80 4.77
C GLY A 139 5.74 -29.18 5.22
N GLU A 140 5.45 -27.92 4.87
CA GLU A 140 4.19 -27.28 5.25
C GLU A 140 3.12 -27.41 4.16
N THR A 141 1.88 -27.59 4.59
CA THR A 141 0.69 -27.39 3.77
C THR A 141 0.13 -26.01 4.04
N LEU A 142 -0.05 -25.22 2.98
CA LEU A 142 -0.57 -23.86 3.05
C LEU A 142 -1.94 -23.75 2.41
N GLN A 143 -2.80 -22.93 3.03
CA GLN A 143 -4.09 -22.54 2.51
C GLN A 143 -4.18 -21.01 2.50
N ILE A 144 -4.76 -20.46 1.45
CA ILE A 144 -5.10 -19.03 1.37
C ILE A 144 -6.63 -18.92 1.46
N SER A 145 -7.10 -18.18 2.46
CA SER A 145 -8.52 -17.99 2.70
C SER A 145 -8.77 -16.59 3.24
N GLY A 146 -9.77 -15.89 2.72
CA GLY A 146 -10.15 -14.55 3.16
C GLY A 146 -9.04 -13.48 3.02
N GLY A 147 -8.01 -13.71 2.21
CA GLY A 147 -6.83 -12.84 2.09
C GLY A 147 -5.66 -13.20 3.00
N ASP A 148 -5.85 -14.14 3.93
CA ASP A 148 -4.85 -14.62 4.85
C ASP A 148 -4.19 -15.92 4.41
N VAL A 149 -2.98 -16.16 4.90
CA VAL A 149 -2.24 -17.39 4.69
C VAL A 149 -2.25 -18.22 5.97
N TYR A 150 -2.71 -19.46 5.85
CA TYR A 150 -2.79 -20.41 6.95
C TYR A 150 -1.83 -21.56 6.70
N ARG A 151 -1.25 -22.07 7.79
CA ARG A 151 -0.64 -23.40 7.82
C ARG A 151 -1.71 -24.41 8.25
N VAL A 152 -1.86 -25.47 7.48
CA VAL A 152 -2.80 -26.57 7.77
C VAL A 152 -2.00 -27.75 8.30
N ASP A 153 -2.37 -28.27 9.46
CA ASP A 153 -1.77 -29.46 10.05
C ASP A 153 -2.39 -30.76 9.47
N ASP A 154 -1.81 -31.90 9.81
CA ASP A 154 -2.25 -33.23 9.33
C ASP A 154 -3.66 -33.62 9.80
N GLN A 155 -4.21 -32.89 10.79
CA GLN A 155 -5.55 -33.08 11.34
C GLN A 155 -6.57 -32.10 10.79
N GLY A 156 -6.13 -31.22 9.87
CA GLY A 156 -6.95 -30.15 9.27
C GLY A 156 -7.10 -28.91 10.16
N GLY A 157 -6.29 -28.78 11.21
CA GLY A 157 -6.23 -27.58 12.02
C GLY A 157 -5.55 -26.44 11.27
N GLU A 158 -6.17 -25.26 11.27
CA GLU A 158 -5.68 -24.07 10.58
C GLU A 158 -5.01 -23.10 11.56
N GLN A 159 -3.81 -22.63 11.23
CA GLN A 159 -3.08 -21.62 11.98
C GLN A 159 -2.70 -20.46 11.07
N ILE A 160 -3.20 -19.26 11.36
CA ILE A 160 -2.82 -18.06 10.59
C ILE A 160 -1.34 -17.74 10.72
N LEU A 161 -0.71 -17.47 9.59
CA LEU A 161 0.72 -17.15 9.50
C LEU A 161 0.91 -15.63 9.54
N ARG A 162 1.13 -15.10 10.74
CA ARG A 162 1.31 -13.67 10.96
C ARG A 162 2.67 -13.19 10.47
N LYS A 163 2.68 -11.98 9.92
CA LYS A 163 3.90 -11.25 9.56
C LYS A 163 4.43 -10.53 10.79
N ARG A 164 5.75 -10.50 10.96
CA ARG A 164 6.38 -9.65 11.98
C ARG A 164 6.16 -8.17 11.65
N PRO A 165 6.18 -7.25 12.63
CA PRO A 165 5.89 -5.83 12.42
C PRO A 165 6.80 -5.15 11.37
N ASP A 166 8.08 -5.55 11.30
CA ASP A 166 9.01 -5.06 10.29
C ASP A 166 8.60 -5.46 8.88
N LYS A 167 8.11 -6.70 8.69
CA LYS A 167 7.63 -7.22 7.41
C LYS A 167 6.26 -6.64 7.04
N GLN A 168 5.36 -6.44 8.01
CA GLN A 168 4.08 -5.78 7.76
C GLN A 168 4.26 -4.37 7.21
N ARG A 169 5.15 -3.59 7.84
CA ARG A 169 5.37 -2.18 7.50
C ARG A 169 5.77 -1.96 6.04
N VAL A 170 6.59 -2.86 5.49
CA VAL A 170 7.06 -2.75 4.09
C VAL A 170 6.08 -3.31 3.05
N LEU A 171 4.94 -3.87 3.50
CA LEU A 171 3.90 -4.42 2.64
C LEU A 171 2.62 -3.58 2.64
N GLN A 172 2.58 -2.50 3.43
CA GLN A 172 1.41 -1.63 3.52
C GLN A 172 1.13 -0.95 2.19
N LEU A 173 -0.13 -0.93 1.79
CA LEU A 173 -0.63 -0.15 0.66
C LEU A 173 -1.38 1.07 1.19
N PRO A 174 -1.21 2.27 0.58
CA PRO A 174 -1.91 3.45 1.02
C PRO A 174 -3.41 3.32 0.70
N VAL A 175 -4.24 3.52 1.72
CA VAL A 175 -5.70 3.61 1.58
C VAL A 175 -6.13 5.07 1.50
N TYR A 176 -5.64 5.89 2.43
CA TYR A 176 -5.90 7.32 2.50
C TYR A 176 -4.86 8.02 3.35
N ASN A 177 -4.36 9.14 2.85
CA ASN A 177 -3.52 10.07 3.60
C ASN A 177 -4.22 11.43 3.67
N HIS A 178 -4.49 11.89 4.89
CA HIS A 178 -5.21 13.14 5.15
C HIS A 178 -4.39 14.40 4.79
N ASP A 179 -3.05 14.28 4.70
CA ASP A 179 -2.17 15.37 4.30
C ASP A 179 -2.35 15.78 2.82
N TYR A 180 -3.04 14.94 2.04
CA TYR A 180 -3.27 15.13 0.61
C TYR A 180 -4.77 15.23 0.29
N PRO A 181 -5.47 16.29 0.73
CA PRO A 181 -6.88 16.48 0.40
C PRO A 181 -7.05 16.76 -1.08
N ALA A 182 -8.24 16.50 -1.58
CA ALA A 182 -8.64 16.87 -2.93
C ALA A 182 -9.66 18.02 -2.85
N PRO A 183 -9.24 19.30 -2.98
CA PRO A 183 -10.14 20.44 -2.78
C PRO A 183 -11.36 20.47 -3.73
N ALA A 184 -11.25 19.76 -4.86
CA ALA A 184 -12.37 19.62 -5.78
C ALA A 184 -13.52 18.79 -5.20
N LEU A 185 -13.20 17.76 -4.41
CA LEU A 185 -14.19 16.95 -3.69
C LEU A 185 -14.91 17.79 -2.62
N GLU A 186 -14.16 18.53 -1.84
CA GLU A 186 -14.71 19.40 -0.78
C GLU A 186 -15.66 20.44 -1.37
N ARG A 187 -15.25 21.14 -2.44
CA ARG A 187 -16.12 22.10 -3.15
C ARG A 187 -17.37 21.47 -3.77
N ALA A 188 -17.31 20.20 -4.13
CA ALA A 188 -18.44 19.43 -4.63
C ALA A 188 -19.33 18.86 -3.51
N GLY A 189 -19.05 19.19 -2.24
CA GLY A 189 -19.84 18.76 -1.09
C GLY A 189 -19.60 17.31 -0.67
N TRP A 190 -18.46 16.72 -1.03
CA TRP A 190 -18.08 15.39 -0.52
C TRP A 190 -17.76 15.46 0.96
N PRO A 191 -18.25 14.49 1.76
CA PRO A 191 -18.00 14.48 3.19
C PRO A 191 -16.52 14.22 3.49
N LEU A 192 -16.03 14.80 4.57
CA LEU A 192 -14.72 14.47 5.11
C LEU A 192 -14.70 12.97 5.50
N ARG A 193 -13.57 12.33 5.27
CA ARG A 193 -13.41 10.91 5.61
C ARG A 193 -13.25 10.66 7.11
N TRP A 194 -12.80 11.66 7.85
CA TRP A 194 -12.79 11.64 9.30
C TRP A 194 -13.89 12.55 9.83
N GLY A 195 -14.59 12.13 10.86
CA GLY A 195 -15.65 12.93 11.46
C GLY A 195 -15.97 12.48 12.88
N GLY A 196 -16.44 13.42 13.68
CA GLY A 196 -16.94 13.15 15.02
C GLY A 196 -18.22 12.32 14.96
N VAL A 197 -18.28 11.25 15.75
CA VAL A 197 -19.44 10.35 15.79
C VAL A 197 -19.72 9.89 17.22
N SER A 198 -20.98 9.54 17.49
CA SER A 198 -21.40 8.79 18.66
C SER A 198 -21.96 7.44 18.27
N LEU A 199 -21.84 6.47 19.14
CA LEU A 199 -22.44 5.17 18.98
C LEU A 199 -23.82 5.15 19.66
N ASP A 200 -24.87 5.09 18.87
CA ASP A 200 -26.21 4.81 19.39
C ASP A 200 -26.34 3.30 19.62
N ALA A 201 -26.30 2.92 20.88
CA ALA A 201 -26.43 1.54 21.33
C ALA A 201 -27.85 1.24 21.87
N SER A 202 -28.85 2.04 21.52
CA SER A 202 -30.24 1.80 21.91
C SER A 202 -30.78 0.44 21.41
N ASP A 203 -30.25 -0.04 20.27
CA ASP A 203 -30.39 -1.42 19.83
C ASP A 203 -29.04 -2.14 19.92
N PRO A 204 -28.80 -2.97 20.96
CA PRO A 204 -27.53 -3.71 21.09
C PRO A 204 -27.22 -4.68 19.94
N GLN A 205 -28.23 -5.09 19.16
CA GLN A 205 -28.07 -5.99 18.01
C GLN A 205 -27.70 -5.23 16.72
N ARG A 206 -27.95 -3.92 16.68
CA ARG A 206 -27.69 -3.05 15.53
C ARG A 206 -27.21 -1.67 15.98
N PRO A 207 -26.03 -1.57 16.59
CA PRO A 207 -25.49 -0.27 16.97
C PRO A 207 -25.28 0.59 15.73
N VAL A 208 -25.73 1.82 15.78
CA VAL A 208 -25.65 2.77 14.65
C VAL A 208 -24.72 3.93 15.03
N TRP A 209 -23.79 4.24 14.16
CA TRP A 209 -22.97 5.41 14.29
C TRP A 209 -23.73 6.64 13.76
N GLN A 210 -23.82 7.66 14.58
CA GLN A 210 -24.45 8.93 14.24
C GLN A 210 -23.40 10.04 14.26
N ASP A 211 -23.53 11.03 13.39
CA ASP A 211 -22.66 12.20 13.42
C ASP A 211 -22.85 12.96 14.73
N GLN A 212 -21.76 13.27 15.41
CA GLN A 212 -21.75 14.00 16.67
C GLN A 212 -20.79 15.18 16.56
N PRO A 213 -21.25 16.40 16.83
CA PRO A 213 -20.38 17.57 16.90
C PRO A 213 -19.46 17.49 18.11
N GLY A 214 -18.37 18.22 18.10
CA GLY A 214 -17.41 18.33 19.21
C GLY A 214 -15.95 18.21 18.78
N TRP A 215 -15.69 17.54 17.66
CA TRP A 215 -14.38 17.58 17.03
C TRP A 215 -14.30 18.77 16.06
N GLU A 216 -13.29 19.60 16.24
CA GLU A 216 -12.98 20.72 15.35
C GLU A 216 -11.94 20.26 14.34
N HIS A 217 -12.18 20.57 13.06
CA HIS A 217 -11.27 20.28 11.96
C HIS A 217 -10.54 21.53 11.53
N SER A 218 -9.21 21.47 11.41
CA SER A 218 -8.36 22.50 10.86
C SER A 218 -7.81 22.09 9.49
N ASP A 219 -8.21 22.79 8.44
CA ASP A 219 -7.67 22.56 7.08
C ASP A 219 -6.20 22.98 6.98
N ALA A 220 -5.77 23.96 7.77
CA ALA A 220 -4.42 24.49 7.72
C ALA A 220 -3.39 23.47 8.24
N ASP A 221 -3.72 22.83 9.37
CA ASP A 221 -2.83 21.89 10.06
C ASP A 221 -3.17 20.44 9.79
N ARG A 222 -4.24 20.18 9.03
CA ARG A 222 -4.74 18.82 8.76
C ARG A 222 -5.03 18.03 10.03
N SER A 223 -5.51 18.71 11.05
CA SER A 223 -5.71 18.19 12.38
C SER A 223 -7.18 18.17 12.80
N TYR A 224 -7.45 17.35 13.78
CA TYR A 224 -8.70 17.32 14.52
C TYR A 224 -8.41 17.58 15.98
N SER A 225 -9.14 18.50 16.60
CA SER A 225 -9.01 18.80 18.02
C SER A 225 -10.34 18.64 18.73
N ILE A 226 -10.26 18.31 20.00
CA ILE A 226 -11.41 18.23 20.88
C ILE A 226 -11.04 18.80 22.25
N ALA A 227 -11.91 19.66 22.79
CA ALA A 227 -11.74 20.13 24.15
C ALA A 227 -12.08 19.02 25.16
N ALA A 228 -11.27 18.91 26.22
CA ALA A 228 -11.60 18.04 27.34
C ALA A 228 -12.90 18.50 27.98
N ASP A 229 -13.85 17.59 28.16
CA ASP A 229 -15.05 17.82 28.95
C ASP A 229 -15.12 16.83 30.12
N ALA A 230 -15.79 17.21 31.18
CA ALA A 230 -15.91 16.43 32.41
C ALA A 230 -17.07 15.42 32.36
N THR A 231 -17.67 15.16 31.18
CA THR A 231 -18.86 14.30 31.10
C THR A 231 -18.53 12.82 31.23
N GLY A 232 -17.26 12.43 31.05
CA GLY A 232 -16.81 11.04 31.11
C GLY A 232 -17.22 10.19 29.91
N ASP A 233 -17.86 10.78 28.91
CA ASP A 233 -18.28 10.09 27.69
C ASP A 233 -17.16 10.03 26.67
N LEU A 234 -17.04 8.89 25.97
CA LEU A 234 -16.12 8.75 24.85
C LEU A 234 -16.57 9.60 23.65
N ARG A 235 -15.66 10.39 23.13
CA ARG A 235 -15.85 11.18 21.92
C ARG A 235 -15.05 10.56 20.80
N TRP A 236 -15.74 10.01 19.79
CA TRP A 236 -15.13 9.27 18.72
C TRP A 236 -14.82 10.15 17.54
N LEU A 237 -13.59 10.05 17.00
CA LEU A 237 -13.22 10.47 15.67
C LEU A 237 -13.11 9.23 14.78
N ARG A 238 -13.99 9.11 13.78
CA ARG A 238 -14.10 7.89 12.98
C ARG A 238 -13.75 8.14 11.52
N TYR A 239 -12.98 7.21 10.94
CA TYR A 239 -12.75 7.14 9.51
C TYR A 239 -13.94 6.53 8.77
N ARG A 240 -14.33 7.15 7.67
CA ARG A 240 -15.36 6.68 6.75
C ARG A 240 -14.77 6.60 5.35
N HIS A 241 -14.85 5.43 4.73
CA HIS A 241 -14.25 5.21 3.42
C HIS A 241 -15.16 5.65 2.29
N PHE A 242 -15.14 6.95 1.99
CA PHE A 242 -15.82 7.52 0.83
C PHE A 242 -14.85 7.57 -0.35
N VAL A 243 -15.10 6.75 -1.35
CA VAL A 243 -14.24 6.61 -2.53
C VAL A 243 -14.97 7.12 -3.76
N PRO A 244 -14.53 8.22 -4.39
CA PRO A 244 -15.10 8.66 -5.65
C PRO A 244 -14.75 7.67 -6.77
N SER A 245 -15.74 7.30 -7.56
CA SER A 245 -15.54 6.60 -8.82
C SER A 245 -15.05 7.56 -9.91
N VAL A 246 -14.60 7.00 -11.04
CA VAL A 246 -14.29 7.82 -12.23
C VAL A 246 -15.51 8.57 -12.72
N ALA A 247 -16.70 7.97 -12.61
CA ALA A 247 -17.95 8.64 -12.97
C ALA A 247 -18.28 9.83 -12.03
N ASP A 248 -17.99 9.69 -10.72
CA ASP A 248 -18.14 10.80 -9.77
C ASP A 248 -17.18 11.93 -10.11
N TRP A 249 -15.91 11.63 -10.41
CA TRP A 249 -14.95 12.64 -10.84
C TRP A 249 -15.39 13.36 -12.13
N ALA A 250 -15.89 12.62 -13.12
CA ALA A 250 -16.43 13.20 -14.34
C ALA A 250 -17.67 14.09 -14.07
N ALA A 251 -18.53 13.70 -13.12
CA ALA A 251 -19.65 14.53 -12.70
C ALA A 251 -19.19 15.82 -12.03
N ILE A 252 -18.22 15.73 -11.12
CA ILE A 252 -17.64 16.88 -10.40
C ILE A 252 -16.97 17.84 -11.38
N GLU A 253 -16.21 17.35 -12.35
CA GLU A 253 -15.60 18.19 -13.39
C GLU A 253 -16.62 18.88 -14.29
N ALA A 254 -17.77 18.25 -14.48
CA ALA A 254 -18.92 18.84 -15.18
C ALA A 254 -19.77 19.77 -14.30
N GLY A 255 -19.35 20.08 -13.08
CA GLY A 255 -20.09 20.92 -12.13
C GLY A 255 -21.37 20.29 -11.57
N ARG A 256 -21.48 18.95 -11.63
CA ARG A 256 -22.59 18.18 -11.07
C ARG A 256 -22.21 17.60 -9.71
N PRO A 257 -23.16 17.42 -8.78
CA PRO A 257 -22.88 16.78 -7.51
C PRO A 257 -22.48 15.31 -7.73
N GLY A 258 -21.54 14.81 -6.95
CA GLY A 258 -21.25 13.38 -6.86
C GLY A 258 -22.24 12.67 -5.93
N HIS A 259 -22.12 11.35 -5.85
CA HIS A 259 -22.97 10.50 -5.00
C HIS A 259 -22.12 9.76 -3.96
N PRO A 260 -21.62 10.47 -2.90
CA PRO A 260 -20.77 9.85 -1.90
C PRO A 260 -21.52 8.73 -1.16
N GLN A 261 -21.00 7.51 -1.29
CA GLN A 261 -21.48 6.36 -0.55
C GLN A 261 -20.32 5.77 0.26
N PRO A 262 -20.53 5.43 1.53
CA PRO A 262 -19.52 4.73 2.30
C PRO A 262 -19.32 3.32 1.73
N GLN A 263 -18.07 2.90 1.61
CA GLN A 263 -17.68 1.60 1.07
C GLN A 263 -16.79 0.87 2.06
N LEU A 264 -16.69 -0.46 1.92
CA LEU A 264 -15.64 -1.21 2.60
C LEU A 264 -14.28 -0.88 1.98
N ILE A 265 -13.24 -0.90 2.81
CA ILE A 265 -11.87 -0.80 2.31
C ILE A 265 -11.55 -2.09 1.57
N ALA A 266 -11.09 -1.97 0.34
CA ALA A 266 -10.78 -3.11 -0.52
C ALA A 266 -9.29 -3.14 -0.93
N ASP A 267 -8.86 -4.24 -1.55
CA ASP A 267 -7.50 -4.56 -1.96
C ASP A 267 -7.00 -3.76 -3.18
N PHE A 268 -7.39 -2.51 -3.28
CA PHE A 268 -6.95 -1.62 -4.34
C PHE A 268 -5.43 -1.43 -4.34
N CYS A 269 -4.79 -1.71 -5.46
CA CYS A 269 -3.35 -1.54 -5.64
C CYS A 269 -3.06 -0.53 -6.76
N GLY A 270 -2.76 0.72 -6.39
CA GLY A 270 -2.46 1.80 -7.35
C GLY A 270 -1.28 1.49 -8.26
N TYR A 271 -0.30 0.70 -7.80
CA TYR A 271 0.85 0.27 -8.60
C TYR A 271 0.45 -0.54 -9.85
N ASN A 272 -0.64 -1.30 -9.76
CA ASN A 272 -1.15 -2.13 -10.85
C ASN A 272 -2.36 -1.51 -11.57
N THR A 273 -2.80 -0.31 -11.17
CA THR A 273 -4.02 0.31 -11.67
C THR A 273 -3.69 1.45 -12.63
N TYR A 274 -3.49 1.09 -13.89
CA TYR A 274 -3.16 1.99 -14.98
C TYR A 274 -3.79 1.54 -16.29
N TRP A 275 -3.86 2.43 -17.27
CA TRP A 275 -4.30 2.11 -18.64
C TRP A 275 -3.31 2.66 -19.66
N GLY A 276 -3.36 2.12 -20.88
CA GLY A 276 -2.51 2.54 -22.00
C GLY A 276 -3.02 2.06 -23.34
N ARG A 277 -2.45 2.61 -24.42
CA ARG A 277 -2.73 2.20 -25.79
C ARG A 277 -2.23 0.78 -26.03
N ASP A 278 -3.07 -0.09 -26.50
CA ASP A 278 -2.74 -1.43 -26.97
C ASP A 278 -2.13 -2.36 -25.91
N GLN A 279 -2.91 -2.65 -24.91
CA GLN A 279 -2.73 -3.86 -24.11
C GLN A 279 -3.55 -4.98 -24.74
N GLY A 280 -3.13 -5.50 -25.89
CA GLY A 280 -3.74 -6.68 -26.49
C GLY A 280 -3.96 -7.76 -25.44
N HIS A 281 -5.20 -7.99 -25.01
CA HIS A 281 -5.71 -8.91 -24.01
C HIS A 281 -5.57 -8.53 -22.53
N HIS A 282 -4.99 -7.38 -22.14
CA HIS A 282 -4.91 -6.96 -20.74
C HIS A 282 -5.11 -5.45 -20.52
N GLY A 283 -5.88 -4.72 -21.37
CA GLY A 283 -5.83 -3.36 -21.02
C GLY A 283 -6.50 -2.28 -21.82
N GLU A 284 -7.49 -2.53 -22.62
CA GLU A 284 -8.59 -1.60 -22.58
C GLU A 284 -9.45 -2.04 -21.38
N ILE A 285 -9.26 -1.36 -20.26
CA ILE A 285 -10.32 -1.29 -19.27
C ILE A 285 -11.44 -0.58 -20.03
N GLU A 286 -12.36 -1.34 -20.62
CA GLU A 286 -13.64 -0.76 -20.96
C GLU A 286 -14.14 -0.15 -19.67
N TRP A 287 -14.57 1.10 -19.71
CA TRP A 287 -15.04 1.85 -18.54
C TRP A 287 -16.17 1.11 -17.78
N SER A 288 -16.76 0.06 -18.36
CA SER A 288 -17.70 -0.87 -17.73
C SER A 288 -17.06 -1.80 -16.70
N ASP A 289 -15.76 -2.13 -16.83
CA ASP A 289 -15.02 -2.95 -15.86
C ASP A 289 -14.25 -2.10 -14.86
N ALA A 290 -14.23 -0.78 -15.05
CA ALA A 290 -13.51 0.18 -14.25
C ALA A 290 -13.90 0.14 -12.76
N ALA A 291 -15.13 -0.15 -12.43
CA ALA A 291 -15.56 -0.26 -11.03
C ALA A 291 -14.78 -1.32 -10.24
N PHE A 292 -14.45 -2.45 -10.88
CA PHE A 292 -13.65 -3.52 -10.27
C PHE A 292 -12.19 -3.11 -10.06
N VAL A 293 -11.64 -2.38 -11.01
CA VAL A 293 -10.24 -1.93 -10.98
C VAL A 293 -10.06 -0.73 -10.06
N GLU A 294 -11.07 0.15 -9.97
CA GLU A 294 -11.02 1.38 -9.17
C GLU A 294 -11.16 1.13 -7.67
N THR A 295 -11.93 0.13 -7.27
CA THR A 295 -12.27 -0.10 -5.86
C THR A 295 -11.53 -1.27 -5.22
N GLY A 296 -10.98 -2.20 -6.01
CA GLY A 296 -10.49 -3.49 -5.56
C GLY A 296 -11.60 -4.54 -5.54
N SER A 297 -11.23 -5.82 -5.60
CA SER A 297 -12.16 -6.94 -5.73
C SER A 297 -12.63 -7.51 -4.40
N PHE A 298 -11.80 -7.41 -3.37
CA PHE A 298 -12.04 -8.03 -2.08
C PHE A 298 -11.85 -7.01 -0.97
N TRP A 299 -12.71 -7.04 0.04
CA TRP A 299 -12.53 -6.23 1.24
C TRP A 299 -11.30 -6.73 2.03
N VAL A 300 -10.66 -5.81 2.74
CA VAL A 300 -9.48 -6.11 3.58
C VAL A 300 -9.78 -5.77 5.04
N GLY A 301 -9.39 -6.68 5.95
CA GLY A 301 -9.49 -6.50 7.39
C GLY A 301 -8.20 -5.99 8.02
N ASP A 302 -7.05 -6.33 7.44
CA ASP A 302 -5.73 -5.92 7.93
C ASP A 302 -5.48 -4.41 7.69
N LEU A 303 -5.88 -3.59 8.66
CA LEU A 303 -5.78 -2.14 8.58
C LEU A 303 -4.68 -1.61 9.50
N THR A 304 -4.04 -0.53 9.08
CA THR A 304 -3.08 0.24 9.89
C THR A 304 -3.51 1.69 9.94
N LEU A 305 -3.57 2.25 11.15
CA LEU A 305 -3.73 3.67 11.40
C LEU A 305 -2.40 4.25 11.84
N THR A 306 -1.98 5.33 11.20
CA THR A 306 -0.83 6.15 11.61
C THR A 306 -1.32 7.57 11.86
N CYS A 307 -1.11 8.09 13.06
CA CYS A 307 -1.44 9.45 13.43
C CYS A 307 -0.46 9.97 14.48
N GLU A 308 -0.36 11.27 14.59
CA GLU A 308 0.29 11.96 15.70
C GLU A 308 -0.79 12.48 16.65
N VAL A 309 -0.61 12.24 17.95
CA VAL A 309 -1.56 12.69 18.99
C VAL A 309 -0.80 13.60 19.93
N THR A 310 -1.30 14.82 20.07
CA THR A 310 -0.81 15.81 21.06
C THR A 310 -1.84 15.98 22.14
N VAL A 311 -1.44 15.80 23.39
CA VAL A 311 -2.29 16.00 24.57
C VAL A 311 -1.88 17.32 25.22
N GLU A 312 -2.73 18.34 25.08
CA GLU A 312 -2.46 19.69 25.61
C GLU A 312 -2.95 19.86 27.05
N SER A 313 -4.01 19.17 27.42
CA SER A 313 -4.55 19.19 28.78
C SER A 313 -5.14 17.83 29.15
N ILE A 314 -5.04 17.47 30.41
CA ILE A 314 -5.50 16.17 30.92
C ILE A 314 -6.50 16.41 32.07
N ALA A 315 -7.66 15.78 31.99
CA ALA A 315 -8.58 15.65 33.13
C ALA A 315 -8.23 14.37 33.92
N GLU A 316 -8.60 14.32 35.22
CA GLU A 316 -8.40 13.12 36.00
C GLU A 316 -9.19 11.94 35.40
N GLY A 317 -8.48 10.82 35.15
CA GLY A 317 -9.04 9.62 34.52
C GLY A 317 -9.20 9.74 33.00
N ALA A 318 -8.50 10.66 32.34
CA ALA A 318 -8.51 10.78 30.89
C ALA A 318 -7.86 9.57 30.21
N GLU A 319 -8.51 9.07 29.18
CA GLU A 319 -8.06 7.92 28.40
C GLU A 319 -8.04 8.24 26.90
N LEU A 320 -7.06 7.69 26.18
CA LEU A 320 -7.09 7.61 24.73
C LEU A 320 -7.41 6.18 24.31
N LEU A 321 -8.47 6.01 23.53
CA LEU A 321 -8.88 4.73 22.99
C LEU A 321 -8.65 4.69 21.49
N LEU A 322 -7.81 3.78 21.03
CA LEU A 322 -7.61 3.48 19.61
C LEU A 322 -8.37 2.20 19.26
N GLU A 323 -9.14 2.24 18.18
CA GLU A 323 -9.97 1.11 17.77
C GLU A 323 -9.85 0.84 16.28
N LEU A 324 -9.66 -0.43 15.93
CA LEU A 324 -9.74 -0.95 14.57
C LEU A 324 -10.84 -2.00 14.50
N CYS A 325 -11.67 -1.93 13.45
CA CYS A 325 -12.73 -2.89 13.20
C CYS A 325 -12.34 -3.82 12.05
N GLU A 326 -12.36 -5.12 12.27
CA GLU A 326 -12.16 -6.15 11.28
C GLU A 326 -13.41 -7.05 11.23
N GLY A 327 -14.29 -6.80 10.26
CA GLY A 327 -15.57 -7.48 10.19
C GLY A 327 -16.40 -7.28 11.47
N ALA A 328 -16.64 -8.36 12.20
CA ALA A 328 -17.35 -8.35 13.47
C ALA A 328 -16.44 -8.17 14.71
N TRP A 329 -15.13 -8.12 14.49
CA TRP A 329 -14.15 -8.02 15.57
C TRP A 329 -13.69 -6.58 15.78
N TRP A 330 -13.47 -6.21 17.03
CA TRP A 330 -13.05 -4.89 17.46
C TRP A 330 -11.75 -5.01 18.24
N HIS A 331 -10.68 -4.45 17.68
CA HIS A 331 -9.36 -4.44 18.30
C HIS A 331 -9.16 -3.08 18.98
N ARG A 332 -8.97 -3.08 20.30
CA ARG A 332 -8.88 -1.86 21.10
C ARG A 332 -7.54 -1.76 21.80
N CYS A 333 -6.93 -0.59 21.71
CA CYS A 333 -5.79 -0.20 22.51
C CYS A 333 -6.19 0.98 23.40
N ARG A 334 -6.10 0.79 24.70
CA ARG A 334 -6.40 1.82 25.70
C ARG A 334 -5.09 2.36 26.24
N ILE A 335 -4.96 3.67 26.27
CA ILE A 335 -3.82 4.39 26.80
C ILE A 335 -4.34 5.29 27.91
N ASP A 336 -3.91 5.04 29.13
CA ASP A 336 -4.14 5.90 30.27
C ASP A 336 -3.25 7.13 30.13
N LEU A 337 -3.85 8.32 30.23
CA LEU A 337 -3.16 9.59 30.05
C LEU A 337 -2.85 10.28 31.39
N ALA A 338 -3.39 9.76 32.51
CA ALA A 338 -3.25 10.35 33.83
C ALA A 338 -2.06 9.80 34.63
#